data_2f051ebac042c1a21a9075a99c400c19
#
_entry.id   2f051ebac042c1a21a9075a99c400c19
#
_cell.length_a   1.000
_cell.length_b   1.000
_cell.length_c   1.000
_cell.angle_alpha   90.00
_cell.angle_beta   90.00
_cell.angle_gamma   90.00
#
_symmetry.space_group_name_H-M   'P 1'
#
loop_
_entity.id
_entity.type
_entity.pdbx_description
1 polymer ?
#
loop_
_entity_poly.entity_id
_entity_poly.type
_entity_poly.pdbx_seq_one_letter_code
_entity_poly.pdbx_strand_id
1 'polypeptide(L)'
;QRIGVCILPYHVVFPGESARRQMDSFLNILAGADIGSVRLVLDLELDHSQTRGKITQTLGECLKILQAETGRLPLVYSRASWVNEHLNVRDLPKLDWWLAQYLARRSYPAYTPEFPCPPRLPEEVSAWRIHQTAERAPAIGGSGWYMDYDRWNGSRAELLAYFGREERQPDLACPLDGFPCPHREIQPNLITIKQLVGMEVI
;
A
#
# COMPACT_ATOMS: atom_id res chain seq x y z
N GLN A 1 -12.44 3.12 -12.33
CA GLN A 1 -12.82 3.60 -10.98
C GLN A 1 -14.34 3.59 -10.71
N ARG A 2 -15.18 3.13 -11.64
CA ARG A 2 -16.65 3.09 -11.46
C ARG A 2 -17.14 2.18 -10.32
N ILE A 3 -16.33 1.22 -9.89
CA ILE A 3 -16.66 0.22 -8.86
C ILE A 3 -16.17 0.58 -7.45
N GLY A 4 -15.71 1.80 -7.23
CA GLY A 4 -15.29 2.24 -5.89
C GLY A 4 -13.97 1.67 -5.36
N VAL A 5 -13.17 1.00 -6.20
CA VAL A 5 -11.85 0.46 -5.81
C VAL A 5 -10.80 1.57 -5.83
N CYS A 6 -9.99 1.63 -4.77
CA CYS A 6 -8.77 2.43 -4.76
C CYS A 6 -7.63 1.63 -5.41
N ILE A 7 -6.91 2.25 -6.34
CA ILE A 7 -5.77 1.65 -7.01
C ILE A 7 -4.51 2.28 -6.44
N LEU A 8 -3.54 1.45 -6.09
CA LEU A 8 -2.22 1.82 -5.60
C LEU A 8 -1.17 1.26 -6.56
N PRO A 9 -0.81 2.00 -7.62
CA PRO A 9 0.30 1.59 -8.47
C PRO A 9 1.58 1.56 -7.65
N TYR A 10 2.37 0.52 -7.79
CA TYR A 10 3.64 0.40 -7.09
C TYR A 10 4.80 0.10 -8.03
N HIS A 11 5.98 0.48 -7.60
CA HIS A 11 7.25 0.18 -8.25
C HIS A 11 8.21 -0.43 -7.23
N VAL A 12 8.76 -1.61 -7.57
CA VAL A 12 9.85 -2.21 -6.79
C VAL A 12 11.12 -1.43 -7.06
N VAL A 13 11.72 -0.87 -6.02
CA VAL A 13 12.95 -0.08 -6.15
C VAL A 13 14.14 -1.01 -6.27
N PHE A 14 14.96 -0.78 -7.29
CA PHE A 14 16.23 -1.48 -7.52
C PHE A 14 17.39 -0.60 -7.06
N PRO A 15 17.93 -0.80 -5.85
CA PRO A 15 19.07 -0.05 -5.36
C PRO A 15 20.29 -0.27 -6.24
N GLY A 16 21.02 0.82 -6.54
CA GLY A 16 22.16 0.76 -7.47
C GLY A 16 21.82 1.15 -8.91
N GLU A 17 20.56 0.98 -9.32
CA GLU A 17 20.08 1.47 -10.60
C GLU A 17 19.72 2.96 -10.55
N SER A 18 19.69 3.60 -11.73
CA SER A 18 19.35 5.02 -11.82
C SER A 18 17.92 5.28 -11.37
N ALA A 19 17.75 6.04 -10.28
CA ALA A 19 16.45 6.48 -9.79
C ALA A 19 15.62 7.17 -10.89
N ARG A 20 16.26 8.02 -11.71
CA ARG A 20 15.58 8.72 -12.81
C ARG A 20 15.00 7.75 -13.82
N ARG A 21 15.77 6.75 -14.28
CA ARG A 21 15.27 5.74 -15.23
C ARG A 21 14.13 4.92 -14.66
N GLN A 22 14.24 4.52 -13.40
CA GLN A 22 13.17 3.75 -12.72
C GLN A 22 11.88 4.56 -12.68
N MET A 23 11.95 5.81 -12.24
CA MET A 23 10.76 6.65 -12.10
C MET A 23 10.18 7.06 -13.45
N ASP A 24 11.01 7.32 -14.45
CA ASP A 24 10.54 7.57 -15.82
C ASP A 24 9.79 6.35 -16.38
N SER A 25 10.33 5.13 -16.22
CA SER A 25 9.63 3.91 -16.60
C SER A 25 8.29 3.75 -15.88
N PHE A 26 8.28 3.95 -14.57
CA PHE A 26 7.07 3.84 -13.75
C PHE A 26 5.99 4.84 -14.18
N LEU A 27 6.37 6.10 -14.35
CA LEU A 27 5.45 7.16 -14.78
C LEU A 27 4.96 6.95 -16.23
N ASN A 28 5.82 6.46 -17.12
CA ASN A 28 5.43 6.13 -18.50
C ASN A 28 4.36 5.03 -18.57
N ILE A 29 4.44 4.00 -17.72
CA ILE A 29 3.40 2.97 -17.62
C ILE A 29 2.07 3.57 -17.17
N LEU A 30 2.11 4.61 -16.35
CA LEU A 30 0.94 5.30 -15.85
C LEU A 30 0.48 6.45 -16.76
N ALA A 31 1.14 6.66 -17.91
CA ALA A 31 0.80 7.73 -18.85
C ALA A 31 -0.67 7.60 -19.30
N GLY A 32 -1.40 8.69 -19.21
CA GLY A 32 -2.84 8.75 -19.48
C GLY A 32 -3.75 8.40 -18.28
N ALA A 33 -3.19 7.97 -17.14
CA ALA A 33 -3.91 7.91 -15.88
C ALA A 33 -3.86 9.27 -15.16
N ASP A 34 -4.90 9.59 -14.41
CA ASP A 34 -4.88 10.73 -13.49
C ASP A 34 -4.02 10.39 -12.26
N ILE A 35 -2.70 10.48 -12.41
CA ILE A 35 -1.75 10.17 -11.34
C ILE A 35 -1.81 11.17 -10.18
N GLY A 36 -2.34 12.37 -10.40
CA GLY A 36 -2.58 13.35 -9.35
C GLY A 36 -3.63 12.89 -8.33
N SER A 37 -4.57 12.04 -8.74
CA SER A 37 -5.64 11.50 -7.89
C SER A 37 -5.31 10.16 -7.23
N VAL A 38 -4.21 9.49 -7.60
CA VAL A 38 -3.82 8.19 -7.01
C VAL A 38 -2.58 8.34 -6.13
N ARG A 39 -2.44 7.44 -5.14
CA ARG A 39 -1.20 7.32 -4.38
C ARG A 39 -0.28 6.33 -5.08
N LEU A 40 0.94 6.78 -5.35
CA LEU A 40 1.98 5.88 -5.82
C LEU A 40 2.67 5.22 -4.63
N VAL A 41 3.22 4.04 -4.85
CA VAL A 41 3.93 3.27 -3.84
C VAL A 41 5.34 2.93 -4.33
N LEU A 42 6.32 3.06 -3.45
CA LEU A 42 7.66 2.53 -3.64
C LEU A 42 7.83 1.31 -2.73
N ASP A 43 8.10 0.17 -3.34
CA ASP A 43 8.32 -1.11 -2.67
C ASP A 43 9.83 -1.32 -2.46
N LEU A 44 10.21 -1.50 -1.20
CA LEU A 44 11.59 -1.64 -0.75
C LEU A 44 11.80 -2.97 -0.04
N GLU A 45 12.22 -3.97 -0.79
CA GLU A 45 12.51 -5.31 -0.30
C GLU A 45 13.84 -5.87 -0.82
N LEU A 46 14.47 -5.17 -1.76
CA LEU A 46 15.70 -5.61 -2.42
C LEU A 46 16.87 -4.74 -1.97
N ASP A 47 17.99 -5.36 -1.60
CA ASP A 47 19.23 -4.65 -1.25
C ASP A 47 20.24 -4.63 -2.42
N HIS A 48 20.17 -5.63 -3.31
CA HIS A 48 21.08 -5.82 -4.45
C HIS A 48 22.55 -5.70 -4.05
N SER A 49 22.89 -6.12 -2.84
CA SER A 49 24.23 -6.01 -2.26
C SER A 49 24.76 -4.58 -2.20
N GLN A 50 23.85 -3.59 -2.18
CA GLN A 50 24.21 -2.18 -2.03
C GLN A 50 24.38 -1.80 -0.57
N THR A 51 25.19 -0.78 -0.33
CA THR A 51 25.34 -0.23 1.01
C THR A 51 24.08 0.51 1.45
N ARG A 52 23.83 0.55 2.76
CA ARG A 52 22.74 1.30 3.38
C ARG A 52 22.67 2.75 2.86
N GLY A 53 23.81 3.44 2.75
CA GLY A 53 23.85 4.80 2.20
C GLY A 53 23.39 4.88 0.76
N LYS A 54 23.80 3.91 -0.08
CA LYS A 54 23.40 3.87 -1.49
C LYS A 54 21.90 3.59 -1.65
N ILE A 55 21.37 2.66 -0.87
CA ILE A 55 19.93 2.35 -0.86
C ILE A 55 19.13 3.59 -0.46
N THR A 56 19.55 4.25 0.64
CA THR A 56 18.91 5.48 1.13
C THR A 56 18.94 6.61 0.08
N GLN A 57 20.10 6.77 -0.58
CA GLN A 57 20.26 7.77 -1.65
C GLN A 57 19.29 7.47 -2.81
N THR A 58 19.28 6.23 -3.31
CA THR A 58 18.39 5.83 -4.43
C THR A 58 16.93 6.08 -4.08
N LEU A 59 16.48 5.66 -2.89
CA LEU A 59 15.13 5.96 -2.43
C LEU A 59 14.85 7.46 -2.38
N GLY A 60 15.75 8.25 -1.78
CA GLY A 60 15.61 9.69 -1.65
C GLY A 60 15.48 10.40 -3.01
N GLU A 61 16.20 9.93 -4.02
CA GLU A 61 16.09 10.41 -5.40
C GLU A 61 14.74 10.03 -6.03
N CYS A 62 14.27 8.78 -5.86
CA CYS A 62 12.95 8.35 -6.34
C CYS A 62 11.83 9.18 -5.69
N LEU A 63 11.89 9.39 -4.38
CA LEU A 63 10.93 10.22 -3.65
C LEU A 63 10.84 11.65 -4.21
N LYS A 64 11.99 12.28 -4.46
CA LYS A 64 12.06 13.64 -5.01
C LYS A 64 11.44 13.72 -6.40
N ILE A 65 11.72 12.75 -7.27
CA ILE A 65 11.17 12.70 -8.62
C ILE A 65 9.66 12.54 -8.56
N LEU A 66 9.15 11.56 -7.82
CA LEU A 66 7.71 11.34 -7.73
C LEU A 66 6.98 12.51 -7.06
N GLN A 67 7.57 13.14 -6.05
CA GLN A 67 7.00 14.32 -5.42
C GLN A 67 6.92 15.52 -6.39
N ALA A 68 7.94 15.70 -7.23
CA ALA A 68 7.92 16.76 -8.24
C ALA A 68 6.82 16.54 -9.29
N GLU A 69 6.61 15.30 -9.72
CA GLU A 69 5.63 14.95 -10.77
C GLU A 69 4.18 14.88 -10.27
N THR A 70 3.98 14.49 -9.00
CA THR A 70 2.63 14.25 -8.44
C THR A 70 2.20 15.25 -7.39
N GLY A 71 3.08 16.13 -6.94
CA GLY A 71 2.84 17.06 -5.84
C GLY A 71 2.85 16.43 -4.44
N ARG A 72 3.10 15.13 -4.31
CA ARG A 72 3.05 14.39 -3.03
C ARG A 72 4.11 13.31 -2.95
N LEU A 73 4.54 13.01 -1.71
CA LEU A 73 5.38 11.85 -1.46
C LEU A 73 4.58 10.55 -1.68
N PRO A 74 5.20 9.54 -2.32
CA PRO A 74 4.58 8.22 -2.39
C PRO A 74 4.51 7.56 -1.01
N LEU A 75 3.68 6.52 -0.90
CA LEU A 75 3.71 5.58 0.20
C LEU A 75 4.94 4.68 0.05
N VAL A 76 5.58 4.29 1.14
CA VAL A 76 6.72 3.37 1.09
C VAL A 76 6.34 2.06 1.76
N TYR A 77 6.42 0.97 0.98
CA TYR A 77 6.21 -0.39 1.46
C TYR A 77 7.55 -1.03 1.83
N SER A 78 7.59 -1.68 2.96
CA SER A 78 8.70 -2.52 3.41
C SER A 78 8.31 -3.30 4.68
N ARG A 79 9.29 -3.94 5.31
CA ARG A 79 9.18 -4.51 6.66
C ARG A 79 10.16 -3.85 7.62
N ALA A 80 9.78 -3.76 8.91
CA ALA A 80 10.57 -3.04 9.90
C ALA A 80 12.02 -3.54 10.02
N SER A 81 12.24 -4.86 9.98
CA SER A 81 13.59 -5.43 10.04
C SER A 81 14.45 -5.01 8.87
N TRP A 82 13.88 -5.03 7.66
CA TRP A 82 14.59 -4.63 6.45
C TRP A 82 14.97 -3.13 6.50
N VAL A 83 14.03 -2.28 6.91
CA VAL A 83 14.29 -0.84 7.07
C VAL A 83 15.42 -0.58 8.07
N ASN A 84 15.38 -1.24 9.24
CA ASN A 84 16.42 -1.10 10.25
C ASN A 84 17.81 -1.53 9.75
N GLU A 85 17.86 -2.54 8.88
CA GLU A 85 19.11 -3.05 8.35
C GLU A 85 19.64 -2.21 7.18
N HIS A 86 18.77 -1.70 6.32
CA HIS A 86 19.18 -1.19 5.01
C HIS A 86 18.90 0.30 4.76
N LEU A 87 18.24 1.03 5.68
CA LEU A 87 17.93 2.44 5.48
C LEU A 87 18.45 3.33 6.62
N ASN A 88 18.93 4.50 6.25
CA ASN A 88 19.12 5.63 7.16
C ASN A 88 17.85 6.50 7.11
N VAL A 89 16.85 6.16 7.92
CA VAL A 89 15.55 6.84 7.89
C VAL A 89 15.65 8.33 8.18
N ARG A 90 16.61 8.75 9.01
CA ARG A 90 16.85 10.17 9.35
C ARG A 90 17.25 11.05 8.16
N ASP A 91 17.82 10.44 7.13
CA ASP A 91 18.24 11.15 5.92
C ASP A 91 17.08 11.33 4.91
N LEU A 92 15.91 10.81 5.24
CA LEU A 92 14.72 10.83 4.39
C LEU A 92 13.68 11.82 4.94
N PRO A 93 12.77 12.34 4.09
CA PRO A 93 11.64 13.10 4.57
C PRO A 93 10.72 12.21 5.44
N LYS A 94 9.81 12.83 6.19
CA LYS A 94 8.77 12.07 6.90
C LYS A 94 7.89 11.34 5.88
N LEU A 95 7.89 10.01 5.96
CA LEU A 95 7.19 9.12 5.04
C LEU A 95 5.92 8.53 5.65
N ASP A 96 4.97 8.23 4.80
CA ASP A 96 3.88 7.31 5.13
C ASP A 96 4.34 5.88 4.84
N TRP A 97 4.14 4.97 5.80
CA TRP A 97 4.65 3.61 5.71
C TRP A 97 3.53 2.59 5.53
N TRP A 98 3.74 1.67 4.59
CA TRP A 98 3.01 0.42 4.46
C TRP A 98 3.92 -0.71 4.93
N LEU A 99 3.64 -1.25 6.10
CA LEU A 99 4.54 -2.19 6.75
C LEU A 99 4.00 -3.62 6.67
N ALA A 100 4.80 -4.52 6.14
CA ALA A 100 4.51 -5.95 6.16
C ALA A 100 4.94 -6.57 7.49
N GLN A 101 4.00 -7.21 8.15
CA GLN A 101 4.25 -8.13 9.26
C GLN A 101 3.16 -9.16 9.28
N TYR A 102 3.46 -10.34 8.77
CA TYR A 102 2.48 -11.41 8.66
C TYR A 102 2.12 -11.97 10.03
N LEU A 103 0.84 -12.13 10.26
CA LEU A 103 0.34 -12.76 11.48
C LEU A 103 0.53 -14.26 11.35
N ALA A 104 1.47 -14.80 12.12
CA ALA A 104 2.11 -16.11 11.92
C ALA A 104 1.23 -17.36 12.16
N ARG A 105 -0.09 -17.22 12.20
CA ARG A 105 -0.97 -18.38 12.45
C ARG A 105 -1.80 -18.69 11.21
N ARG A 106 -1.54 -19.83 10.60
CA ARG A 106 -2.34 -20.42 9.50
C ARG A 106 -3.85 -20.51 9.79
N SER A 107 -4.25 -20.45 11.05
CA SER A 107 -5.64 -20.54 11.52
C SER A 107 -6.39 -19.20 11.56
N TYR A 108 -5.72 -18.09 11.34
CA TYR A 108 -6.35 -16.77 11.30
C TYR A 108 -6.27 -16.26 9.87
N PRO A 109 -7.32 -16.42 9.08
CA PRO A 109 -7.29 -16.09 7.64
C PRO A 109 -7.23 -14.60 7.39
N ALA A 110 -7.59 -13.78 8.34
CA ALA A 110 -7.56 -12.33 8.19
C ALA A 110 -7.48 -11.68 9.57
N TYR A 111 -7.04 -10.43 9.57
CA TYR A 111 -7.19 -9.57 10.71
C TYR A 111 -8.65 -9.55 11.19
N THR A 112 -8.84 -9.73 12.49
CA THR A 112 -10.12 -9.44 13.13
C THR A 112 -9.94 -8.27 14.11
N PRO A 113 -11.00 -7.46 14.37
CA PRO A 113 -10.93 -6.36 15.31
C PRO A 113 -10.49 -6.77 16.73
N GLU A 114 -10.69 -8.03 17.08
CA GLU A 114 -10.32 -8.62 18.38
C GLU A 114 -8.81 -8.86 18.51
N PHE A 115 -8.07 -8.84 17.40
CA PHE A 115 -6.61 -9.00 17.38
C PHE A 115 -5.93 -7.77 16.81
N PRO A 116 -5.89 -6.63 17.54
CA PRO A 116 -5.21 -5.43 17.10
C PRO A 116 -3.70 -5.60 17.27
N CYS A 117 -3.07 -6.40 16.40
CA CYS A 117 -1.63 -6.52 16.36
C CYS A 117 -1.07 -5.48 15.40
N PRO A 118 -0.63 -4.31 15.87
CA PRO A 118 0.02 -3.34 15.01
C PRO A 118 1.33 -3.92 14.49
N PRO A 119 1.81 -3.49 13.31
CA PRO A 119 3.12 -3.90 12.84
C PRO A 119 4.21 -3.32 13.76
N ARG A 120 5.34 -4.02 13.83
CA ARG A 120 6.54 -3.43 14.42
C ARG A 120 6.93 -2.22 13.59
N LEU A 121 7.28 -1.15 14.27
CA LEU A 121 7.82 0.04 13.60
C LEU A 121 9.34 -0.09 13.44
N PRO A 122 9.90 0.41 12.33
CA PRO A 122 11.33 0.67 12.28
C PRO A 122 11.76 1.63 13.41
N GLU A 123 13.01 1.56 13.83
CA GLU A 123 13.51 2.28 15.03
C GLU A 123 13.26 3.80 15.00
N GLU A 124 13.27 4.40 13.82
CA GLU A 124 13.14 5.86 13.66
C GLU A 124 11.77 6.27 13.07
N VAL A 125 10.82 5.33 13.04
CA VAL A 125 9.48 5.52 12.50
C VAL A 125 8.48 5.55 13.65
N SER A 126 7.67 6.60 13.71
CA SER A 126 6.69 6.78 14.79
C SER A 126 5.25 6.38 14.43
N ALA A 127 4.98 6.13 13.15
CA ALA A 127 3.62 5.82 12.68
C ALA A 127 3.64 4.99 11.41
N TRP A 128 2.55 4.29 11.16
CA TRP A 128 2.28 3.52 9.96
C TRP A 128 0.90 3.88 9.39
N ARG A 129 0.69 3.62 8.10
CA ARG A 129 -0.60 3.84 7.41
C ARG A 129 -1.30 2.55 7.07
N ILE A 130 -0.56 1.60 6.48
CA ILE A 130 -1.09 0.31 6.06
C ILE A 130 -0.24 -0.78 6.69
N HIS A 131 -0.89 -1.85 7.15
CA HIS A 131 -0.26 -3.05 7.65
C HIS A 131 -0.68 -4.24 6.77
N GLN A 132 0.27 -4.82 6.05
CA GLN A 132 0.05 -6.08 5.37
C GLN A 132 0.17 -7.21 6.38
N THR A 133 -0.97 -7.85 6.65
CA THR A 133 -1.11 -8.88 7.70
C THR A 133 -0.94 -10.29 7.20
N ALA A 134 -1.07 -10.51 5.89
CA ALA A 134 -0.86 -11.79 5.24
C ALA A 134 -0.55 -11.61 3.75
N GLU A 135 0.24 -12.54 3.20
CA GLU A 135 0.57 -12.63 1.76
C GLU A 135 -0.11 -13.81 1.07
N ARG A 136 -0.65 -14.75 1.81
CA ARG A 136 -1.24 -16.01 1.30
C ARG A 136 -2.56 -16.32 1.97
N ALA A 137 -3.36 -15.31 2.15
CA ALA A 137 -4.71 -15.52 2.67
C ALA A 137 -5.64 -16.05 1.56
N PRO A 138 -6.63 -16.89 1.88
CA PRO A 138 -7.60 -17.33 0.90
C PRO A 138 -8.32 -16.14 0.27
N ALA A 139 -8.45 -16.13 -1.04
CA ALA A 139 -9.14 -15.07 -1.72
C ALA A 139 -10.63 -15.06 -1.36
N ILE A 140 -11.18 -13.88 -1.14
CA ILE A 140 -12.63 -13.69 -0.97
C ILE A 140 -13.32 -14.06 -2.29
N GLY A 141 -14.35 -14.88 -2.22
CA GLY A 141 -15.12 -15.31 -3.40
C GLY A 141 -14.69 -16.64 -4.00
N GLY A 142 -13.82 -17.41 -3.33
CA GLY A 142 -13.53 -18.81 -3.70
C GLY A 142 -12.76 -18.98 -5.01
N SER A 143 -12.00 -17.98 -5.44
CA SER A 143 -11.22 -18.02 -6.69
C SER A 143 -10.06 -19.02 -6.69
N GLY A 144 -9.77 -19.67 -5.56
CA GLY A 144 -8.62 -20.57 -5.41
C GLY A 144 -7.25 -19.89 -5.39
N TRP A 145 -7.20 -18.57 -5.55
CA TRP A 145 -5.98 -17.78 -5.52
C TRP A 145 -5.70 -17.26 -4.11
N TYR A 146 -4.44 -17.05 -3.81
CA TYR A 146 -4.04 -16.33 -2.61
C TYR A 146 -4.09 -14.83 -2.88
N MET A 147 -4.28 -14.05 -1.81
CA MET A 147 -4.23 -12.59 -1.88
C MET A 147 -3.65 -12.03 -0.60
N ASP A 148 -3.11 -10.82 -0.72
CA ASP A 148 -2.62 -10.08 0.42
C ASP A 148 -3.79 -9.47 1.18
N TYR A 149 -3.67 -9.44 2.50
CA TYR A 149 -4.61 -8.74 3.36
C TYR A 149 -3.92 -7.55 4.01
N ASP A 150 -4.51 -6.40 3.80
CA ASP A 150 -4.01 -5.14 4.26
C ASP A 150 -5.01 -4.44 5.17
N ARG A 151 -4.49 -3.74 6.15
CA ARG A 151 -5.23 -3.01 7.13
C ARG A 151 -4.83 -1.55 7.13
N TRP A 152 -5.80 -0.67 7.02
CA TRP A 152 -5.62 0.76 7.19
C TRP A 152 -5.56 1.15 8.67
N ASN A 153 -4.64 2.07 9.03
CA ASN A 153 -4.53 2.63 10.38
C ASN A 153 -5.35 3.92 10.48
N GLY A 154 -6.62 3.79 10.75
CA GLY A 154 -7.53 4.92 10.88
C GLY A 154 -8.97 4.56 10.54
N SER A 155 -9.83 5.56 10.50
CA SER A 155 -11.22 5.43 10.10
C SER A 155 -11.37 5.27 8.57
N ARG A 156 -12.55 4.82 8.14
CA ARG A 156 -12.90 4.77 6.71
C ARG A 156 -12.89 6.17 6.07
N ALA A 157 -13.35 7.19 6.79
CA ALA A 157 -13.36 8.56 6.30
C ALA A 157 -11.93 9.06 6.03
N GLU A 158 -10.99 8.79 6.95
CA GLU A 158 -9.58 9.13 6.77
C GLU A 158 -8.94 8.38 5.60
N LEU A 159 -9.29 7.09 5.41
CA LEU A 159 -8.84 6.34 4.25
C LEU A 159 -9.32 6.99 2.94
N LEU A 160 -10.61 7.29 2.84
CA LEU A 160 -11.18 7.90 1.64
C LEU A 160 -10.55 9.27 1.36
N ALA A 161 -10.41 10.10 2.38
CA ALA A 161 -9.73 11.38 2.28
C ALA A 161 -8.25 11.24 1.84
N TYR A 162 -7.54 10.25 2.38
CA TYR A 162 -6.15 9.95 2.01
C TYR A 162 -6.02 9.61 0.51
N PHE A 163 -7.03 8.95 -0.04
CA PHE A 163 -7.10 8.61 -1.47
C PHE A 163 -7.84 9.64 -2.32
N GLY A 164 -8.12 10.83 -1.78
CA GLY A 164 -8.80 11.90 -2.51
C GLY A 164 -10.23 11.55 -2.91
N ARG A 165 -10.92 10.75 -2.09
CA ARG A 165 -12.30 10.34 -2.31
C ARG A 165 -13.20 10.92 -1.24
N GLU A 166 -14.39 11.33 -1.65
CA GLU A 166 -15.47 11.67 -0.73
C GLU A 166 -16.22 10.41 -0.32
N GLU A 167 -16.69 10.39 0.90
CA GLU A 167 -17.60 9.37 1.37
C GLU A 167 -18.93 9.57 0.61
N ARG A 168 -19.21 8.74 -0.39
CA ARG A 168 -20.57 8.71 -0.93
C ARG A 168 -21.48 8.28 0.20
N GLN A 169 -22.44 9.14 0.54
CA GLN A 169 -23.59 8.66 1.30
C GLN A 169 -24.12 7.43 0.56
N PRO A 170 -24.33 6.30 1.24
CA PRO A 170 -24.99 5.19 0.60
C PRO A 170 -26.31 5.75 0.03
N ASP A 171 -26.50 5.66 -1.28
CA ASP A 171 -27.82 5.86 -1.87
C ASP A 171 -28.75 4.95 -1.08
N LEU A 172 -29.62 5.54 -0.27
CA LEU A 172 -30.56 4.83 0.62
C LEU A 172 -31.60 4.03 -0.15
N ALA A 173 -31.61 4.11 -1.48
CA ALA A 173 -32.39 3.29 -2.36
C ALA A 173 -31.54 2.09 -2.85
N CYS A 174 -31.60 0.99 -2.10
CA CYS A 174 -31.28 -0.31 -2.68
C CYS A 174 -32.32 -0.55 -3.81
N PRO A 175 -31.92 -0.72 -5.09
CA PRO A 175 -32.89 -0.91 -6.19
C PRO A 175 -33.65 -2.24 -6.09
N LEU A 176 -33.47 -2.99 -5.04
CA LEU A 176 -34.17 -4.23 -4.72
C LEU A 176 -34.99 -4.02 -3.44
N ASP A 177 -35.97 -3.12 -3.51
CA ASP A 177 -36.94 -2.96 -2.43
C ASP A 177 -37.67 -4.30 -2.21
N GLY A 178 -37.38 -4.93 -1.06
CA GLY A 178 -38.03 -6.18 -0.65
C GLY A 178 -37.10 -7.34 -0.29
N PHE A 179 -35.81 -7.26 -0.57
CA PHE A 179 -34.81 -8.26 -0.12
C PHE A 179 -33.89 -7.73 0.93
N PRO A 180 -33.55 -8.53 1.97
CA PRO A 180 -32.50 -8.12 2.93
C PRO A 180 -31.19 -7.94 2.15
N CYS A 181 -30.69 -6.70 2.10
CA CYS A 181 -29.43 -6.39 1.46
C CYS A 181 -28.29 -7.15 2.16
N PRO A 182 -27.62 -8.12 1.51
CA PRO A 182 -26.56 -8.91 2.14
C PRO A 182 -25.35 -8.06 2.53
N HIS A 183 -25.35 -6.78 2.21
CA HIS A 183 -24.26 -5.84 2.50
C HIS A 183 -24.43 -5.02 3.78
N ARG A 184 -25.50 -5.24 4.55
CA ARG A 184 -25.76 -4.49 5.80
C ARG A 184 -24.84 -4.83 6.95
N GLU A 185 -24.09 -5.92 6.86
CA GLU A 185 -23.18 -6.40 7.94
C GLU A 185 -21.71 -6.39 7.57
N ILE A 186 -21.28 -5.69 6.51
CA ILE A 186 -19.85 -5.52 6.27
C ILE A 186 -19.34 -4.54 7.32
N GLN A 187 -18.68 -5.09 8.34
CA GLN A 187 -17.98 -4.33 9.37
C GLN A 187 -17.08 -3.25 8.73
N PRO A 188 -17.09 -2.01 9.25
CA PRO A 188 -16.54 -0.86 8.54
C PRO A 188 -15.01 -0.84 8.35
N ASN A 189 -14.30 -1.89 8.74
CA ASN A 189 -12.84 -1.91 8.82
C ASN A 189 -12.15 -2.89 7.87
N LEU A 190 -12.87 -3.60 7.01
CA LEU A 190 -12.25 -4.54 6.07
C LEU A 190 -12.16 -3.92 4.68
N ILE A 191 -10.99 -3.41 4.34
CA ILE A 191 -10.69 -2.90 3.01
C ILE A 191 -9.76 -3.89 2.34
N THR A 192 -10.25 -4.54 1.30
CA THR A 192 -9.43 -5.41 0.47
C THR A 192 -8.72 -4.56 -0.58
N ILE A 193 -7.40 -4.45 -0.49
CA ILE A 193 -6.56 -3.88 -1.53
C ILE A 193 -6.21 -5.04 -2.47
N LYS A 194 -6.73 -5.04 -3.70
CA LYS A 194 -6.32 -6.00 -4.72
C LYS A 194 -4.96 -5.60 -5.26
N GLN A 195 -3.98 -6.45 -5.05
CA GLN A 195 -2.71 -6.39 -5.74
C GLN A 195 -2.89 -6.91 -7.17
N LEU A 196 -2.72 -6.05 -8.15
CA LEU A 196 -2.55 -6.48 -9.54
C LEU A 196 -1.12 -6.98 -9.66
N VAL A 197 -0.98 -8.30 -9.75
CA VAL A 197 0.28 -9.01 -9.93
C VAL A 197 1.02 -8.49 -11.15
N GLY A 198 2.29 -8.24 -10.95
CA GLY A 198 3.29 -7.67 -11.79
C GLY A 198 3.21 -7.97 -13.29
N MET A 199 3.37 -6.93 -14.06
CA MET A 199 4.05 -7.05 -15.34
C MET A 199 5.56 -6.95 -15.05
N GLU A 200 6.24 -8.09 -15.05
CA GLU A 200 7.69 -8.10 -15.19
C GLU A 200 8.03 -7.42 -16.52
N VAL A 201 8.71 -6.31 -16.44
CA VAL A 201 9.35 -5.70 -17.60
C VAL A 201 10.79 -6.21 -17.58
N ILE A 202 11.09 -7.12 -18.54
CA ILE A 202 12.44 -7.57 -18.88
C ILE A 202 13.24 -6.39 -19.44
#